data_fbe9c6e6a95fff0d060a75c527826e8f
#
_entry.id   fbe9c6e6a95fff0d060a75c527826e8f
#
_cell.length_a   1.000
_cell.length_b   1.000
_cell.length_c   1.000
_cell.angle_alpha   90.00
_cell.angle_beta   90.00
_cell.angle_gamma   90.00
#
_symmetry.space_group_name_H-M   'P 1'
#
loop_
_entity.id
_entity.type
_entity.pdbx_description
1 polymer ?
#
loop_
_entity_poly.entity_id
_entity_poly.type
_entity_poly.pdbx_seq_one_letter_code
_entity_poly.pdbx_strand_id
1 'polypeptide(L)' 'MNNSTRLSNTMYDILKVMGKDAEFLYDTTDTYIQDAQNANKQELVDTWKKIKTDRLSHVNMLKDALEKEIHNK' A
#
# COMPACT_ATOMS: atom_id res chain seq x y z
N MET A 1 31.06 2.66 9.68
CA MET A 1 29.62 2.85 9.83
C MET A 1 28.95 1.63 10.40
N ASN A 2 28.24 1.82 11.46
CA ASN A 2 27.53 0.73 12.10
C ASN A 2 26.17 0.54 11.42
N ASN A 3 25.99 -0.61 10.80
CA ASN A 3 24.75 -0.90 10.08
C ASN A 3 23.64 -1.47 10.96
N SER A 4 23.92 -1.71 12.23
CA SER A 4 22.93 -2.32 13.12
C SER A 4 21.72 -1.43 13.36
N THR A 5 21.87 -0.12 13.16
CA THR A 5 20.77 0.82 13.34
C THR A 5 20.09 1.17 12.03
N ARG A 6 20.49 0.55 10.95
CA ARG A 6 19.94 0.82 9.63
C ARG A 6 19.08 -0.32 9.16
N LEU A 7 18.08 0.03 8.41
CA LEU A 7 17.30 -0.98 7.69
C LEU A 7 18.14 -1.48 6.52
N SER A 8 18.03 -2.76 6.21
CA SER A 8 18.61 -3.28 4.98
C SER A 8 17.89 -2.65 3.80
N ASN A 9 18.52 -2.68 2.63
CA ASN A 9 17.89 -2.14 1.43
C ASN A 9 16.58 -2.85 1.13
N THR A 10 16.54 -4.17 1.32
CA THR A 10 15.32 -4.92 1.04
C THR A 10 14.18 -4.54 2.00
N MET A 11 14.48 -4.35 3.27
CA MET A 11 13.47 -3.89 4.21
C MET A 11 12.99 -2.48 3.90
N TYR A 12 13.93 -1.60 3.57
CA TYR A 12 13.57 -0.23 3.22
C TYR A 12 12.62 -0.21 2.01
N ASP A 13 12.95 -1.01 0.99
CA ASP A 13 12.12 -1.07 -0.21
C ASP A 13 10.70 -1.52 0.10
N ILE A 14 10.58 -2.56 0.93
CA ILE A 14 9.27 -3.07 1.33
C ILE A 14 8.48 -2.01 2.07
N LEU A 15 9.11 -1.38 3.07
CA LEU A 15 8.43 -0.40 3.89
C LEU A 15 8.02 0.83 3.10
N LYS A 16 8.85 1.21 2.13
CA LYS A 16 8.52 2.38 1.32
C LYS A 16 7.27 2.14 0.48
N VAL A 17 7.20 0.98 -0.18
CA VAL A 17 6.03 0.68 -1.00
C VAL A 17 4.81 0.46 -0.15
N MET A 18 4.95 -0.24 0.99
CA MET A 18 3.83 -0.41 1.92
C MET A 18 3.29 0.94 2.38
N GLY A 19 4.19 1.88 2.67
CA GLY A 19 3.77 3.22 3.08
C GLY A 19 2.96 3.93 2.02
N LYS A 20 3.38 3.82 0.77
CA LYS A 20 2.66 4.45 -0.33
C LYS A 20 1.30 3.80 -0.56
N ASP A 21 1.23 2.48 -0.49
CA ASP A 21 -0.03 1.76 -0.63
C ASP A 21 -0.96 2.09 0.53
N ALA A 22 -0.42 2.16 1.74
CA ALA A 22 -1.22 2.49 2.92
C ALA A 22 -1.77 3.91 2.82
N GLU A 23 -0.95 4.85 2.35
CA GLU A 23 -1.39 6.23 2.16
C GLU A 23 -2.58 6.29 1.21
N PHE A 24 -2.48 5.57 0.09
CA PHE A 24 -3.58 5.52 -0.87
C PHE A 24 -4.84 4.92 -0.24
N LEU A 25 -4.67 3.83 0.52
CA LEU A 25 -5.80 3.12 1.12
C LEU A 25 -6.50 3.93 2.20
N TYR A 26 -5.72 4.61 3.05
CA TYR A 26 -6.29 5.27 4.22
C TYR A 26 -6.60 6.74 3.99
N ASP A 27 -5.86 7.41 3.11
CA ASP A 27 -5.97 8.85 2.96
C ASP A 27 -6.60 9.30 1.66
N THR A 28 -6.57 8.47 0.61
CA THR A 28 -6.85 8.94 -0.74
C THR A 28 -8.05 8.27 -1.39
N THR A 29 -8.11 6.94 -1.34
CA THR A 29 -9.09 6.19 -2.14
C THR A 29 -10.53 6.58 -1.86
N ASP A 30 -10.88 6.71 -0.60
CA ASP A 30 -12.28 6.99 -0.24
C ASP A 30 -12.71 8.37 -0.75
N THR A 31 -11.79 9.33 -0.73
CA THR A 31 -12.07 10.64 -1.31
C THR A 31 -12.31 10.55 -2.80
N TYR A 32 -11.48 9.77 -3.50
CA TYR A 32 -11.62 9.60 -4.94
C TYR A 32 -12.93 8.90 -5.29
N ILE A 33 -13.31 7.88 -4.50
CA ILE A 33 -14.60 7.20 -4.70
C ILE A 33 -15.74 8.18 -4.49
N GLN A 34 -15.64 9.00 -3.45
CA GLN A 34 -16.68 10.00 -3.18
C GLN A 34 -16.80 11.01 -4.33
N ASP A 35 -15.67 11.46 -4.85
CA ASP A 35 -15.67 12.38 -5.98
C ASP A 35 -16.38 11.77 -7.20
N ALA A 36 -16.08 10.51 -7.47
CA ALA A 36 -16.70 9.81 -8.60
C ALA A 36 -18.20 9.63 -8.38
N GLN A 37 -18.62 9.31 -7.15
CA GLN A 37 -20.03 9.19 -6.82
C GLN A 37 -20.74 10.52 -7.01
N ASN A 38 -20.14 11.61 -6.55
CA ASN A 38 -20.73 12.94 -6.67
C ASN A 38 -20.84 13.37 -8.14
N ALA A 39 -19.96 12.86 -8.99
CA ALA A 39 -19.99 13.15 -10.41
C ALA A 39 -20.86 12.17 -11.20
N ASN A 40 -21.50 11.23 -10.53
CA ASN A 40 -22.36 10.20 -11.14
C ASN A 40 -21.59 9.33 -12.14
N LYS A 41 -20.34 9.01 -11.82
CA LYS A 41 -19.48 8.20 -12.68
C LYS A 41 -19.31 6.82 -12.09
N GLN A 42 -20.31 5.98 -12.26
CA GLN A 42 -20.32 4.67 -11.62
C GLN A 42 -19.16 3.79 -12.06
N GLU A 43 -18.80 3.84 -13.34
CA GLU A 43 -17.66 3.03 -13.80
C GLU A 43 -16.36 3.44 -13.13
N LEU A 44 -16.21 4.73 -12.88
CA LEU A 44 -15.02 5.21 -12.19
C LEU A 44 -15.03 4.81 -10.72
N VAL A 45 -16.22 4.82 -10.09
CA VAL A 45 -16.36 4.30 -8.72
C VAL A 45 -15.87 2.86 -8.67
N ASP A 46 -16.31 2.04 -9.62
CA ASP A 46 -15.93 0.63 -9.66
C ASP A 46 -14.44 0.46 -9.89
N THR A 47 -13.86 1.31 -10.73
CA THR A 47 -12.43 1.30 -11.01
C THR A 47 -11.64 1.59 -9.71
N TRP A 48 -12.03 2.64 -8.98
CA TRP A 48 -11.34 2.97 -7.74
C TRP A 48 -11.46 1.86 -6.71
N LYS A 49 -12.64 1.23 -6.63
CA LYS A 49 -12.84 0.11 -5.69
C LYS A 49 -11.95 -1.08 -6.05
N LYS A 50 -11.77 -1.33 -7.34
CA LYS A 50 -10.91 -2.42 -7.79
C LYS A 50 -9.45 -2.12 -7.44
N ILE A 51 -9.01 -0.89 -7.67
CA ILE A 51 -7.65 -0.48 -7.33
C ILE A 51 -7.44 -0.58 -5.83
N LYS A 52 -8.43 -0.17 -5.05
CA LYS A 52 -8.35 -0.28 -3.59
C LYS A 52 -8.12 -1.73 -3.16
N THR A 53 -8.90 -2.65 -3.73
CA THR A 53 -8.77 -4.07 -3.42
C THR A 53 -7.39 -4.59 -3.81
N ASP A 54 -6.91 -4.18 -4.98
CA ASP A 54 -5.58 -4.62 -5.44
C ASP A 54 -4.47 -4.08 -4.55
N ARG A 55 -4.58 -2.82 -4.10
CA ARG A 55 -3.58 -2.24 -3.19
C ARG A 55 -3.58 -2.94 -1.84
N LEU A 56 -4.75 -3.33 -1.35
CA LEU A 56 -4.84 -4.09 -0.11
C LEU A 56 -4.12 -5.42 -0.24
N SER A 57 -4.31 -6.08 -1.38
CA SER A 57 -3.58 -7.32 -1.66
C SER A 57 -2.07 -7.09 -1.66
N HIS A 58 -1.62 -5.97 -2.26
CA HIS A 58 -0.19 -5.63 -2.27
C HIS A 58 0.35 -5.42 -0.86
N VAL A 59 -0.41 -4.76 0.00
CA VAL A 59 0.01 -4.54 1.38
C VAL A 59 0.18 -5.88 2.09
N ASN A 60 -0.75 -6.81 1.87
CA ASN A 60 -0.65 -8.13 2.49
C ASN A 60 0.57 -8.91 1.99
N MET A 61 0.86 -8.82 0.69
CA MET A 61 2.04 -9.45 0.11
C MET A 61 3.32 -8.88 0.73
N LEU A 62 3.36 -7.56 0.86
CA LEU A 62 4.54 -6.89 1.41
C LEU A 62 4.69 -7.16 2.90
N LYS A 63 3.58 -7.27 3.61
CA LYS A 63 3.62 -7.62 5.02
C LYS A 63 4.25 -9.01 5.21
N ASP A 64 3.85 -9.96 4.37
CA ASP A 64 4.42 -11.31 4.44
C ASP A 64 5.91 -11.28 4.09
N ALA A 65 6.29 -10.48 3.11
CA ALA A 65 7.70 -10.34 2.74
C ALA A 65 8.50 -9.72 3.87
N LEU A 66 7.93 -8.72 4.53
CA LEU A 66 8.59 -8.06 5.66
C LEU A 66 8.81 -9.05 6.81
N GLU A 67 7.82 -9.88 7.10
CA GLU A 67 7.97 -10.88 8.14
C GLU A 67 9.14 -11.82 7.83
N LYS A 68 9.26 -12.23 6.59
CA LYS A 68 10.38 -13.11 6.19
C LYS A 68 11.71 -12.41 6.37
N GLU A 69 11.78 -11.13 6.00
CA GLU A 69 13.03 -10.37 6.17
C GLU A 69 13.42 -10.24 7.64
N ILE A 70 12.44 -10.04 8.51
CA ILE A 70 12.69 -9.89 9.95
C ILE A 70 13.18 -11.20 10.53
N HIS A 71 12.59 -12.31 10.13
CA HIS A 71 12.92 -13.62 10.71
C HIS A 71 14.09 -14.31 10.01
N ASN A 72 14.45 -13.86 8.85
CA ASN A 72 15.49 -14.50 8.05
C ASN A 72 16.83 -13.82 8.27
N LYS A 73 17.42 -14.05 9.39
CA LYS A 73 18.68 -13.41 9.77
C LYS A 73 19.90 -14.23 9.41
#